data_3a749d95772c22575397c247be025d13
#
_entry.id   3a749d95772c22575397c247be025d13
#
_cell.length_a   1.000
_cell.length_b   1.000
_cell.length_c   1.000
_cell.angle_alpha   90.00
_cell.angle_beta   90.00
_cell.angle_gamma   90.00
#
_symmetry.space_group_name_H-M   'P 1'
#
loop_
_entity.id
_entity.type
_entity.pdbx_description
1 polymer ?
#
loop_
_entity_poly.entity_id
_entity_poly.type
_entity_poly.pdbx_seq_one_letter_code
_entity_poly.pdbx_strand_id
1 'polypeptide(L)'
;NIESIAVCLINSPANPIHEIAVSKIIKHLAPNIPLSISSEVMPMYSEYERTSEVTLNAYVMPLVKQYLTSLKQELKSIGISAPLYIMQSNGGMTTPENAMARPIEIIECGPAAGVVGATRLSDHSHSSLITFDMGGTTAKASIVEEGQVSHAREYEVGGSLSRASRLLKGSGYVVRVASIDTVSYTHLRAHETHE
;
A
#
# COMPACT_ATOMS: atom_id res chain seq x y z
N ASN A 1 -4.57 15.03 20.54
CA ASN A 1 -3.73 15.52 19.47
C ASN A 1 -4.19 14.88 18.16
N ILE A 2 -4.49 15.66 17.12
CA ILE A 2 -4.91 15.16 15.82
C ILE A 2 -3.65 15.10 14.93
N GLU A 3 -3.35 13.93 14.36
CA GLU A 3 -2.15 13.71 13.57
C GLU A 3 -2.45 13.68 12.06
N SER A 4 -3.68 13.35 11.68
CA SER A 4 -4.15 13.37 10.29
C SER A 4 -5.67 13.54 10.22
N ILE A 5 -6.20 13.90 9.05
CA ILE A 5 -7.64 14.07 8.81
C ILE A 5 -8.02 13.30 7.56
N ALA A 6 -9.12 12.54 7.65
CA ALA A 6 -9.78 11.91 6.51
C ALA A 6 -11.12 12.60 6.23
N VAL A 7 -11.44 12.84 4.96
CA VAL A 7 -12.73 13.39 4.55
C VAL A 7 -13.36 12.45 3.52
N CYS A 8 -14.60 12.03 3.81
CA CYS A 8 -15.39 11.19 2.92
C CYS A 8 -16.84 11.72 2.93
N LEU A 9 -17.30 12.22 1.79
CA LEU A 9 -18.67 12.71 1.64
C LEU A 9 -19.46 11.83 0.67
N ILE A 10 -20.75 11.69 0.93
CA ILE A 10 -21.68 10.97 0.05
C ILE A 10 -21.66 11.63 -1.34
N ASN A 11 -21.73 10.83 -2.41
CA ASN A 11 -21.72 11.27 -3.81
C ASN A 11 -20.46 12.01 -4.29
N SER A 12 -19.39 12.07 -3.51
CA SER A 12 -18.13 12.68 -3.95
C SER A 12 -17.51 12.04 -5.21
N PRO A 13 -17.72 10.75 -5.52
CA PRO A 13 -17.30 10.18 -6.79
C PRO A 13 -17.98 10.78 -8.01
N ALA A 14 -19.26 11.19 -7.87
CA ALA A 14 -20.00 11.87 -8.94
C ALA A 14 -19.62 13.36 -9.04
N ASN A 15 -19.41 13.99 -7.89
CA ASN A 15 -19.05 15.42 -7.83
C ASN A 15 -18.22 15.72 -6.57
N PRO A 16 -16.89 15.87 -6.72
CA PRO A 16 -15.98 16.09 -5.61
C PRO A 16 -15.93 17.52 -5.07
N ILE A 17 -16.77 18.45 -5.61
CA ILE A 17 -16.67 19.89 -5.30
C ILE A 17 -16.73 20.20 -3.80
N HIS A 18 -17.57 19.46 -3.04
CA HIS A 18 -17.70 19.66 -1.60
C HIS A 18 -16.49 19.15 -0.82
N GLU A 19 -15.94 17.99 -1.17
CA GLU A 19 -14.69 17.49 -0.56
C GLU A 19 -13.53 18.44 -0.85
N ILE A 20 -13.42 18.93 -2.08
CA ILE A 20 -12.41 19.91 -2.48
C ILE A 20 -12.59 21.21 -1.68
N ALA A 21 -13.79 21.70 -1.50
CA ALA A 21 -14.05 22.90 -0.70
C ALA A 21 -13.65 22.69 0.77
N VAL A 22 -14.05 21.58 1.38
CA VAL A 22 -13.67 21.20 2.75
C VAL A 22 -12.15 21.07 2.86
N SER A 23 -11.48 20.45 1.89
CA SER A 23 -10.02 20.31 1.91
C SER A 23 -9.30 21.66 1.90
N LYS A 24 -9.79 22.64 1.12
CA LYS A 24 -9.24 24.01 1.11
C LYS A 24 -9.36 24.70 2.47
N ILE A 25 -10.52 24.56 3.11
CA ILE A 25 -10.77 25.11 4.44
C ILE A 25 -9.83 24.48 5.48
N ILE A 26 -9.72 23.15 5.48
CA ILE A 26 -8.85 22.43 6.42
C ILE A 26 -7.38 22.82 6.20
N LYS A 27 -6.91 22.85 4.96
CA LYS A 27 -5.54 23.27 4.62
C LYS A 27 -5.24 24.72 5.05
N HIS A 28 -6.24 25.59 5.05
CA HIS A 28 -6.10 26.97 5.56
C HIS A 28 -6.02 27.02 7.09
N LEU A 29 -6.88 26.27 7.78
CA LEU A 29 -6.96 26.27 9.25
C LEU A 29 -5.85 25.43 9.91
N ALA A 30 -5.42 24.36 9.26
CA ALA A 30 -4.47 23.39 9.80
C ALA A 30 -3.46 22.92 8.72
N PRO A 31 -2.60 23.82 8.20
CA PRO A 31 -1.74 23.54 7.05
C PRO A 31 -0.71 22.43 7.27
N ASN A 32 -0.37 22.15 8.53
CA ASN A 32 0.62 21.14 8.89
C ASN A 32 0.04 19.74 9.11
N ILE A 33 -1.30 19.61 9.20
CA ILE A 33 -1.96 18.32 9.44
C ILE A 33 -2.17 17.62 8.08
N PRO A 34 -1.65 16.40 7.90
CA PRO A 34 -1.92 15.58 6.72
C PRO A 34 -3.42 15.41 6.51
N LEU A 35 -3.85 15.59 5.27
CA LEU A 35 -5.26 15.51 4.88
C LEU A 35 -5.41 14.56 3.69
N SER A 36 -6.34 13.63 3.82
CA SER A 36 -6.76 12.70 2.78
C SER A 36 -8.23 12.92 2.45
N ILE A 37 -8.57 13.03 1.17
CA ILE A 37 -9.98 13.13 0.72
C ILE A 37 -10.33 11.94 -0.17
N SER A 38 -11.53 11.41 -0.01
CA SER A 38 -11.93 10.15 -0.61
C SER A 38 -12.01 10.20 -2.14
N SER A 39 -12.36 11.34 -2.69
CA SER A 39 -12.42 11.56 -4.13
C SER A 39 -11.07 11.53 -4.84
N GLU A 40 -9.96 11.75 -4.12
CA GLU A 40 -8.60 11.61 -4.64
C GLU A 40 -8.04 10.21 -4.44
N VAL A 41 -8.34 9.57 -3.29
CA VAL A 41 -7.79 8.25 -2.94
C VAL A 41 -8.52 7.14 -3.68
N MET A 42 -9.85 7.14 -3.66
CA MET A 42 -10.68 6.07 -4.21
C MET A 42 -12.01 6.61 -4.75
N PRO A 43 -12.08 7.14 -5.97
CA PRO A 43 -13.30 7.71 -6.54
C PRO A 43 -14.31 6.63 -6.98
N MET A 44 -14.78 5.80 -6.04
CA MET A 44 -15.76 4.73 -6.26
C MET A 44 -17.08 5.00 -5.54
N TYR A 45 -18.19 4.45 -6.05
CA TYR A 45 -19.53 4.59 -5.47
C TYR A 45 -19.82 3.71 -4.25
N SER A 46 -18.82 3.22 -3.57
CA SER A 46 -18.97 2.40 -2.37
C SER A 46 -18.54 3.20 -1.15
N GLU A 47 -19.50 3.70 -0.37
CA GLU A 47 -19.23 4.60 0.76
C GLU A 47 -18.42 3.93 1.85
N TYR A 48 -18.71 2.65 2.16
CA TYR A 48 -18.01 1.93 3.21
C TYR A 48 -16.54 1.72 2.85
N GLU A 49 -16.29 1.15 1.69
CA GLU A 49 -14.93 0.88 1.21
C GLU A 49 -14.15 2.17 1.02
N ARG A 50 -14.79 3.19 0.45
CA ARG A 50 -14.16 4.50 0.26
C ARG A 50 -13.79 5.16 1.59
N THR A 51 -14.67 5.06 2.61
CA THR A 51 -14.37 5.56 3.95
C THR A 51 -13.22 4.80 4.59
N SER A 52 -13.20 3.47 4.46
CA SER A 52 -12.10 2.62 4.95
C SER A 52 -10.77 3.00 4.32
N GLU A 53 -10.74 3.14 2.98
CA GLU A 53 -9.54 3.48 2.22
C GLU A 53 -8.98 4.85 2.59
N VAL A 54 -9.84 5.89 2.60
CA VAL A 54 -9.37 7.25 2.93
C VAL A 54 -8.92 7.36 4.38
N THR A 55 -9.56 6.62 5.28
CA THR A 55 -9.19 6.58 6.70
C THR A 55 -7.84 5.91 6.88
N LEU A 56 -7.63 4.75 6.25
CA LEU A 56 -6.36 4.04 6.30
C LEU A 56 -5.24 4.86 5.66
N ASN A 57 -5.51 5.51 4.51
CA ASN A 57 -4.55 6.41 3.88
C ASN A 57 -4.14 7.53 4.82
N ALA A 58 -5.10 8.23 5.44
CA ALA A 58 -4.83 9.29 6.40
C ALA A 58 -4.06 8.78 7.63
N TYR A 59 -4.38 7.59 8.13
CA TYR A 59 -3.72 6.97 9.28
C TYR A 59 -2.23 6.72 9.04
N VAL A 60 -1.86 6.27 7.84
CA VAL A 60 -0.47 5.93 7.50
C VAL A 60 0.34 7.16 7.05
N MET A 61 -0.32 8.23 6.59
CA MET A 61 0.34 9.43 6.05
C MET A 61 1.43 10.03 6.96
N PRO A 62 1.24 10.25 8.28
CA PRO A 62 2.25 10.86 9.12
C PRO A 62 3.55 10.05 9.17
N LEU A 63 3.42 8.72 9.32
CA LEU A 63 4.54 7.81 9.41
C LEU A 63 5.35 7.77 8.11
N VAL A 64 4.67 7.60 6.98
CA VAL A 64 5.32 7.53 5.66
C VAL A 64 5.96 8.87 5.31
N LYS A 65 5.30 10.00 5.62
CA LYS A 65 5.85 11.33 5.41
C LYS A 65 7.16 11.54 6.20
N GLN A 66 7.16 11.15 7.47
CA GLN A 66 8.35 11.23 8.31
C GLN A 66 9.49 10.37 7.74
N TYR A 67 9.19 9.11 7.45
CA TYR A 67 10.17 8.15 6.92
C TYR A 67 10.79 8.63 5.61
N LEU A 68 9.97 8.97 4.61
CA LEU A 68 10.49 9.38 3.30
C LEU A 68 11.21 10.73 3.33
N THR A 69 10.80 11.64 4.23
CA THR A 69 11.51 12.90 4.43
C THR A 69 12.91 12.65 5.00
N SER A 70 13.01 11.82 6.05
CA SER A 70 14.31 11.45 6.64
C SER A 70 15.19 10.71 5.63
N LEU A 71 14.63 9.75 4.91
CA LEU A 71 15.36 9.00 3.88
C LEU A 71 15.95 9.94 2.80
N LYS A 72 15.17 10.89 2.29
CA LYS A 72 15.67 11.88 1.32
C LYS A 72 16.82 12.72 1.87
N GLN A 73 16.72 13.13 3.16
CA GLN A 73 17.77 13.92 3.81
C GLN A 73 19.05 13.11 4.01
N GLU A 74 18.92 11.85 4.46
CA GLU A 74 20.05 10.96 4.67
C GLU A 74 20.76 10.63 3.36
N LEU A 75 20.04 10.27 2.29
CA LEU A 75 20.62 10.03 0.97
C LEU A 75 21.41 11.24 0.48
N LYS A 76 20.83 12.45 0.63
CA LYS A 76 21.51 13.69 0.27
C LYS A 76 22.78 13.92 1.10
N SER A 77 22.75 13.61 2.42
CA SER A 77 23.88 13.81 3.32
C SER A 77 25.09 12.95 2.98
N ILE A 78 24.86 11.75 2.41
CA ILE A 78 25.91 10.83 1.94
C ILE A 78 26.28 11.01 0.46
N GLY A 79 25.80 12.12 -0.16
CA GLY A 79 26.18 12.50 -1.53
C GLY A 79 25.39 11.80 -2.64
N ILE A 80 24.32 11.07 -2.32
CA ILE A 80 23.45 10.45 -3.34
C ILE A 80 22.45 11.51 -3.85
N SER A 81 22.62 11.91 -5.14
CA SER A 81 21.78 12.89 -5.83
C SER A 81 20.84 12.25 -6.87
N ALA A 82 20.88 10.92 -7.02
CA ALA A 82 20.00 10.22 -7.95
C ALA A 82 18.51 10.40 -7.59
N PRO A 83 17.60 10.41 -8.57
CA PRO A 83 16.17 10.43 -8.32
C PRO A 83 15.75 9.22 -7.48
N LEU A 84 14.98 9.47 -6.40
CA LEU A 84 14.41 8.42 -5.57
C LEU A 84 13.03 8.02 -6.13
N TYR A 85 12.83 6.73 -6.31
CA TYR A 85 11.55 6.13 -6.64
C TYR A 85 11.14 5.13 -5.57
N ILE A 86 9.83 5.05 -5.31
CA ILE A 86 9.25 4.16 -4.32
C ILE A 86 8.44 3.10 -5.08
N MET A 87 8.67 1.83 -4.77
CA MET A 87 7.89 0.72 -5.29
C MET A 87 6.45 0.79 -4.75
N GLN A 88 5.48 0.53 -5.61
CA GLN A 88 4.08 0.40 -5.24
C GLN A 88 3.70 -1.07 -5.06
N SER A 89 2.59 -1.32 -4.35
CA SER A 89 2.04 -2.67 -4.11
C SER A 89 1.65 -3.40 -5.39
N ASN A 90 1.35 -2.66 -6.46
CA ASN A 90 1.05 -3.21 -7.78
C ASN A 90 2.30 -3.54 -8.63
N GLY A 91 3.50 -3.36 -8.09
CA GLY A 91 4.76 -3.57 -8.83
C GLY A 91 5.21 -2.38 -9.67
N GLY A 92 4.47 -1.28 -9.70
CA GLY A 92 4.88 -0.02 -10.32
C GLY A 92 5.83 0.79 -9.43
N MET A 93 6.25 1.93 -9.94
CA MET A 93 7.08 2.89 -9.20
C MET A 93 6.42 4.26 -9.17
N THR A 94 6.59 4.98 -8.07
CA THR A 94 6.09 6.33 -7.88
C THR A 94 7.14 7.25 -7.27
N THR A 95 6.90 8.56 -7.26
CA THR A 95 7.77 9.51 -6.58
C THR A 95 7.52 9.51 -5.06
N PRO A 96 8.50 9.94 -4.24
CA PRO A 96 8.29 10.08 -2.80
C PRO A 96 7.11 10.99 -2.45
N GLU A 97 6.89 12.05 -3.21
CA GLU A 97 5.80 13.00 -3.01
C GLU A 97 4.44 12.33 -3.19
N ASN A 98 4.27 11.54 -4.24
CA ASN A 98 3.05 10.76 -4.46
C ASN A 98 2.86 9.67 -3.40
N ALA A 99 3.94 8.97 -3.02
CA ALA A 99 3.90 7.98 -1.95
C ALA A 99 3.49 8.60 -0.60
N MET A 100 3.96 9.81 -0.28
CA MET A 100 3.53 10.56 0.91
C MET A 100 2.07 11.00 0.85
N ALA A 101 1.55 11.31 -0.33
CA ALA A 101 0.14 11.68 -0.52
C ALA A 101 -0.81 10.46 -0.50
N ARG A 102 -0.36 9.34 -1.05
CA ARG A 102 -1.13 8.10 -1.18
C ARG A 102 -0.37 6.88 -0.64
N PRO A 103 -0.01 6.88 0.65
CA PRO A 103 0.77 5.80 1.26
C PRO A 103 0.08 4.43 1.24
N ILE A 104 -1.23 4.38 1.10
CA ILE A 104 -1.97 3.13 0.95
C ILE A 104 -1.48 2.29 -0.25
N GLU A 105 -0.95 2.93 -1.29
CA GLU A 105 -0.46 2.26 -2.49
C GLU A 105 0.90 1.56 -2.29
N ILE A 106 1.59 1.79 -1.17
CA ILE A 106 2.92 1.23 -0.91
C ILE A 106 2.97 0.24 0.26
N ILE A 107 1.85 -0.11 0.87
CA ILE A 107 1.81 -0.95 2.08
C ILE A 107 2.44 -2.32 1.83
N GLU A 108 2.19 -2.96 0.69
CA GLU A 108 2.72 -4.25 0.29
C GLU A 108 3.86 -4.15 -0.77
N CYS A 109 4.58 -3.03 -0.80
CA CYS A 109 5.61 -2.78 -1.81
C CYS A 109 6.81 -3.73 -1.72
N GLY A 110 7.18 -4.22 -0.53
CA GLY A 110 8.30 -5.15 -0.35
C GLY A 110 8.09 -6.47 -1.10
N PRO A 111 7.00 -7.21 -0.81
CA PRO A 111 6.64 -8.42 -1.57
C PRO A 111 6.51 -8.18 -3.06
N ALA A 112 5.85 -7.09 -3.45
CA ALA A 112 5.71 -6.72 -4.85
C ALA A 112 7.07 -6.56 -5.55
N ALA A 113 8.03 -5.90 -4.90
CA ALA A 113 9.39 -5.75 -5.41
C ALA A 113 10.09 -7.11 -5.58
N GLY A 114 9.92 -8.02 -4.61
CA GLY A 114 10.46 -9.38 -4.68
C GLY A 114 9.94 -10.16 -5.88
N VAL A 115 8.64 -10.13 -6.13
CA VAL A 115 8.01 -10.82 -7.28
C VAL A 115 8.48 -10.23 -8.60
N VAL A 116 8.47 -8.89 -8.73
CA VAL A 116 8.94 -8.21 -9.95
C VAL A 116 10.42 -8.51 -10.20
N GLY A 117 11.25 -8.48 -9.16
CA GLY A 117 12.67 -8.81 -9.25
C GLY A 117 12.91 -10.25 -9.69
N ALA A 118 12.25 -11.22 -9.06
CA ALA A 118 12.36 -12.63 -9.43
C ALA A 118 11.90 -12.89 -10.87
N THR A 119 10.79 -12.27 -11.29
CA THR A 119 10.29 -12.39 -12.66
C THR A 119 11.31 -11.88 -13.69
N ARG A 120 11.98 -10.76 -13.39
CA ARG A 120 12.97 -10.18 -14.30
C ARG A 120 14.29 -10.95 -14.34
N LEU A 121 14.63 -11.63 -13.26
CA LEU A 121 15.85 -12.44 -13.16
C LEU A 121 15.65 -13.85 -13.73
N SER A 122 14.41 -14.30 -13.90
CA SER A 122 14.15 -15.59 -14.56
C SER A 122 14.60 -15.53 -16.01
N ASP A 123 15.11 -16.66 -16.50
CA ASP A 123 15.63 -16.79 -17.88
C ASP A 123 14.54 -16.89 -18.93
N HIS A 124 13.27 -16.71 -18.55
CA HIS A 124 12.07 -16.87 -19.40
C HIS A 124 11.96 -18.23 -20.12
N SER A 125 12.79 -19.22 -19.76
CA SER A 125 12.72 -20.57 -20.32
C SER A 125 11.48 -21.35 -19.82
N HIS A 126 10.89 -20.88 -18.72
CA HIS A 126 9.72 -21.49 -18.10
C HIS A 126 8.49 -20.56 -18.24
N SER A 127 7.36 -21.15 -18.61
CA SER A 127 6.10 -20.43 -18.74
C SER A 127 5.49 -20.01 -17.39
N SER A 128 5.87 -20.68 -16.30
CA SER A 128 5.36 -20.41 -14.96
C SER A 128 6.47 -20.39 -13.94
N LEU A 129 6.35 -19.48 -12.97
CA LEU A 129 7.29 -19.27 -11.89
C LEU A 129 6.53 -19.14 -10.56
N ILE A 130 7.02 -19.78 -9.52
CA ILE A 130 6.58 -19.53 -8.15
C ILE A 130 7.68 -18.74 -7.46
N THR A 131 7.37 -17.56 -6.96
CA THR A 131 8.25 -16.78 -6.12
C THR A 131 7.97 -17.09 -4.66
N PHE A 132 9.01 -17.18 -3.84
CA PHE A 132 8.90 -17.42 -2.42
C PHE A 132 9.84 -16.47 -1.68
N ASP A 133 9.26 -15.62 -0.84
CA ASP A 133 9.98 -14.67 0.01
C ASP A 133 9.68 -14.99 1.48
N MET A 134 10.72 -15.31 2.25
CA MET A 134 10.60 -15.65 3.67
C MET A 134 11.53 -14.79 4.50
N GLY A 135 10.92 -13.92 5.31
CA GLY A 135 11.60 -13.16 6.35
C GLY A 135 11.51 -13.83 7.73
N GLY A 136 11.95 -13.13 8.77
CA GLY A 136 11.92 -13.64 10.15
C GLY A 136 10.52 -13.79 10.75
N THR A 137 9.47 -13.23 10.19
CA THR A 137 8.10 -13.25 10.71
C THR A 137 7.05 -13.69 9.71
N THR A 138 7.34 -13.60 8.42
CA THR A 138 6.34 -13.77 7.36
C THR A 138 6.95 -14.52 6.17
N ALA A 139 6.21 -15.46 5.63
CA ALA A 139 6.47 -16.09 4.34
C ALA A 139 5.42 -15.63 3.32
N LYS A 140 5.85 -15.30 2.13
CA LYS A 140 4.99 -14.85 1.01
C LYS A 140 5.32 -15.64 -0.24
N ALA A 141 4.27 -16.08 -0.95
CA ALA A 141 4.40 -16.78 -2.20
C ALA A 141 3.50 -16.12 -3.27
N SER A 142 3.98 -16.04 -4.49
CA SER A 142 3.22 -15.55 -5.64
C SER A 142 3.46 -16.43 -6.86
N ILE A 143 2.46 -16.46 -7.74
CA ILE A 143 2.52 -17.19 -9.00
C ILE A 143 2.67 -16.18 -10.13
N VAL A 144 3.60 -16.46 -11.04
CA VAL A 144 3.78 -15.71 -12.29
C VAL A 144 3.53 -16.68 -13.43
N GLU A 145 2.61 -16.36 -14.32
CA GLU A 145 2.24 -17.19 -15.47
C GLU A 145 2.56 -16.45 -16.76
N GLU A 146 3.25 -17.10 -17.69
CA GLU A 146 3.66 -16.52 -18.99
C GLU A 146 4.38 -15.16 -18.84
N GLY A 147 5.17 -15.01 -17.77
CA GLY A 147 5.85 -13.75 -17.45
C GLY A 147 4.93 -12.63 -16.92
N GLN A 148 3.64 -12.92 -16.72
CA GLN A 148 2.65 -12.00 -16.19
C GLN A 148 2.46 -12.23 -14.69
N VAL A 149 2.55 -11.16 -13.92
CA VAL A 149 2.30 -11.17 -12.48
C VAL A 149 0.80 -11.03 -12.24
N SER A 150 0.22 -11.93 -11.43
CA SER A 150 -1.18 -11.83 -11.03
C SER A 150 -1.40 -10.66 -10.08
N HIS A 151 -2.52 -9.95 -10.26
CA HIS A 151 -2.88 -8.82 -9.41
C HIS A 151 -4.18 -9.10 -8.65
N ALA A 152 -4.15 -8.88 -7.35
CA ALA A 152 -5.35 -8.82 -6.51
C ALA A 152 -5.92 -7.40 -6.54
N ARG A 153 -7.25 -7.30 -6.56
CA ARG A 153 -7.96 -6.01 -6.48
C ARG A 153 -8.17 -5.55 -5.04
N GLU A 154 -8.02 -6.46 -4.11
CA GLU A 154 -8.21 -6.22 -2.68
C GLU A 154 -7.28 -7.14 -1.89
N TYR A 155 -6.80 -6.68 -0.75
CA TYR A 155 -6.04 -7.47 0.21
C TYR A 155 -6.46 -7.11 1.64
N GLU A 156 -6.16 -7.97 2.59
CA GLU A 156 -6.52 -7.80 3.99
C GLU A 156 -5.31 -7.34 4.80
N VAL A 157 -5.47 -6.29 5.58
CA VAL A 157 -4.43 -5.76 6.48
C VAL A 157 -4.80 -6.05 7.93
N GLY A 158 -3.84 -6.54 8.71
CA GLY A 158 -4.01 -6.77 10.15
C GLY A 158 -4.64 -8.11 10.53
N GLY A 159 -4.93 -8.98 9.57
CA GLY A 159 -5.37 -10.36 9.83
C GLY A 159 -4.20 -11.32 10.09
N SER A 160 -4.45 -12.40 10.83
CA SER A 160 -3.45 -13.46 11.09
C SER A 160 -3.14 -14.32 9.85
N LEU A 161 -4.05 -14.35 8.89
CA LEU A 161 -3.87 -14.95 7.56
C LEU A 161 -4.37 -13.96 6.54
N SER A 162 -3.46 -13.30 5.83
CA SER A 162 -3.81 -12.47 4.71
C SER A 162 -4.00 -13.37 3.49
N ARG A 163 -5.25 -13.67 3.18
CA ARG A 163 -5.63 -14.29 1.90
C ARG A 163 -6.51 -13.32 1.14
N ALA A 164 -6.16 -13.03 -0.09
CA ALA A 164 -7.03 -12.44 -1.09
C ALA A 164 -8.18 -13.38 -1.50
N SER A 165 -8.63 -14.26 -0.61
CA SER A 165 -9.66 -15.25 -0.89
C SER A 165 -10.99 -14.84 -0.27
N ARG A 166 -12.02 -14.68 -1.08
CA ARG A 166 -13.42 -14.44 -0.69
C ARG A 166 -14.03 -15.52 0.23
N LEU A 167 -13.32 -16.62 0.48
CA LEU A 167 -13.87 -17.80 1.17
C LEU A 167 -13.46 -17.90 2.65
N LEU A 168 -12.49 -17.12 3.10
CA LEU A 168 -12.09 -17.11 4.52
C LEU A 168 -12.24 -15.69 5.05
N LYS A 169 -13.23 -15.46 5.90
CA LYS A 169 -13.36 -14.23 6.68
C LYS A 169 -12.18 -14.15 7.64
N GLY A 170 -11.15 -13.35 7.29
CA GLY A 170 -10.12 -12.95 8.22
C GLY A 170 -10.66 -11.89 9.20
N SER A 171 -9.89 -11.61 10.24
CA SER A 171 -10.21 -10.57 11.23
C SER A 171 -9.58 -9.20 10.88
N GLY A 172 -9.07 -9.02 9.66
CA GLY A 172 -8.41 -7.80 9.20
C GLY A 172 -9.32 -6.84 8.44
N TYR A 173 -8.75 -5.70 8.06
CA TYR A 173 -9.41 -4.68 7.26
C TYR A 173 -9.13 -4.93 5.78
N VAL A 174 -10.19 -4.99 4.97
CA VAL A 174 -10.07 -5.12 3.51
C VAL A 174 -9.65 -3.79 2.91
N VAL A 175 -8.59 -3.81 2.13
CA VAL A 175 -8.03 -2.67 1.38
C VAL A 175 -8.18 -2.96 -0.12
N ARG A 176 -8.78 -2.04 -0.86
CA ARG A 176 -9.04 -2.16 -2.30
C ARG A 176 -8.06 -1.36 -3.14
N VAL A 177 -6.80 -1.62 -2.93
CA VAL A 177 -5.73 -1.07 -3.75
C VAL A 177 -5.14 -2.19 -4.60
N ALA A 178 -4.90 -1.92 -5.87
CA ALA A 178 -4.26 -2.90 -6.75
C ALA A 178 -2.91 -3.31 -6.18
N SER A 179 -2.77 -4.60 -5.89
CA SER A 179 -1.53 -5.20 -5.37
C SER A 179 -1.18 -6.44 -6.16
N ILE A 180 0.09 -6.82 -6.15
CA ILE A 180 0.50 -8.14 -6.65
C ILE A 180 -0.15 -9.19 -5.76
N ASP A 181 -0.75 -10.21 -6.38
CA ASP A 181 -1.40 -11.29 -5.67
C ASP A 181 -0.36 -12.15 -4.95
N THR A 182 -0.40 -12.12 -3.63
CA THR A 182 0.52 -12.86 -2.77
C THR A 182 -0.25 -13.60 -1.69
N VAL A 183 0.09 -14.86 -1.48
CA VAL A 183 -0.35 -15.60 -0.29
C VAL A 183 0.66 -15.32 0.82
N SER A 184 0.18 -14.76 1.93
CA SER A 184 1.02 -14.39 3.07
C SER A 184 0.71 -15.28 4.28
N TYR A 185 1.75 -15.84 4.90
CA TYR A 185 1.67 -16.54 6.17
C TYR A 185 2.50 -15.77 7.21
N THR A 186 1.83 -15.30 8.27
CA THR A 186 2.45 -14.64 9.42
C THR A 186 2.48 -15.64 10.59
N HIS A 187 3.40 -15.56 11.51
CA HIS A 187 3.61 -16.46 12.66
C HIS A 187 4.64 -17.59 12.46
N LEU A 188 5.62 -17.40 11.60
CA LEU A 188 6.73 -18.36 11.45
C LEU A 188 7.45 -18.63 12.79
N ARG A 189 7.62 -17.60 13.64
CA ARG A 189 8.29 -17.72 14.95
C ARG A 189 7.58 -18.60 15.98
N ALA A 190 6.28 -18.84 15.82
CA ALA A 190 5.54 -19.72 16.75
C ALA A 190 5.93 -21.20 16.60
N HIS A 191 6.60 -21.57 15.51
CA HIS A 191 7.04 -22.94 15.23
C HIS A 191 8.53 -23.17 15.53
N GLU A 192 9.33 -22.12 15.77
CA GLU A 192 10.77 -22.24 16.04
C GLU A 192 11.10 -22.45 17.53
N THR A 193 10.13 -22.41 18.44
CA THR A 193 10.35 -22.46 19.90
C THR A 193 10.03 -23.80 20.55
N HIS A 194 9.93 -24.89 19.80
CA HIS A 194 9.74 -26.24 20.35
C HIS A 194 10.95 -27.14 20.05
N GLU A 195 12.09 -26.77 20.57
CA GLU A 195 13.15 -27.71 20.92
C GLU A 195 13.38 -27.69 22.43
#